data_76738365a7e763f72988576484608a78
#
_entry.id   76738365a7e763f72988576484608a78
#
_cell.length_a   1.000
_cell.length_b   1.000
_cell.length_c   1.000
_cell.angle_alpha   90.00
_cell.angle_beta   90.00
_cell.angle_gamma   90.00
#
_symmetry.space_group_name_H-M   'P 1'
#
loop_
_entity.id
_entity.type
_entity.pdbx_description
1 polymer ?
#
loop_
_entity_poly.entity_id
_entity_poly.type
_entity_poly.pdbx_seq_one_letter_code
_entity_poly.pdbx_strand_id
1 'polypeptide(L)'
;MNRKASTKVAVTIGGKGEYASIIELDESNFDQRISESPVPILVDFFASWCGPCRMISPVLDEIAKEQGDVVKIAKVDVDNSPNLTSRFGIREVPTLVFFKGGEVKDQVVGLTGKADLISRLKTLN
;
A
#
# COMPACT_ATOMS: atom_id res chain seq x y z
N MET A 1 -14.48 5.31 -17.38
CA MET A 1 -14.16 5.08 -17.17
C MET A 1 -13.89 4.80 -16.85
N ASN A 2 -13.72 4.68 -16.68
CA ASN A 2 -13.27 4.27 -16.18
C ASN A 2 -12.94 3.81 -15.88
N ARG A 3 -12.76 3.70 -15.72
CA ARG A 3 -12.32 3.19 -15.29
C ARG A 3 -12.31 2.66 -14.75
N LYS A 4 -12.45 2.72 -14.45
CA LYS A 4 -12.34 2.21 -13.75
C LYS A 4 -12.36 1.50 -13.50
N ALA A 5 -12.44 1.31 -13.76
CA ALA A 5 -12.27 0.54 -13.43
C ALA A 5 -12.04 -0.07 -13.39
N SER A 6 -11.79 -0.28 -13.61
CA SER A 6 -11.37 -0.95 -13.44
C SER A 6 -11.22 -1.52 -13.06
N THR A 7 -11.17 -1.65 -13.12
CA THR A 7 -10.96 -2.31 -12.59
C THR A 7 -11.31 -2.98 -12.07
N LYS A 8 -11.38 -2.91 -11.87
CA LYS A 8 -11.70 -3.67 -11.34
C LYS A 8 -12.03 -4.50 -11.32
N VAL A 9 -12.07 -4.78 -11.66
CA VAL A 9 -12.32 -5.63 -11.67
C VAL A 9 -12.07 -6.38 -11.72
N ALA A 10 -11.68 -6.65 -11.83
CA ALA A 10 -11.38 -7.45 -11.77
C ALA A 10 -11.48 -8.14 -11.42
N VAL A 11 -11.43 -8.37 -11.25
CA VAL A 11 -11.50 -9.09 -10.87
C VAL A 11 -12.02 -9.82 -10.47
N THR A 12 -12.32 -10.09 -10.32
CA THR A 12 -12.81 -10.81 -9.86
C THR A 12 -12.97 -11.99 -9.98
N ILE A 13 -12.76 -12.35 -10.25
CA ILE A 13 -12.80 -13.42 -10.51
C ILE A 13 -12.61 -14.33 -9.66
N GLY A 14 -12.60 -14.96 -9.77
CA GLY A 14 -12.39 -15.86 -8.93
C GLY A 14 -12.66 -15.48 -7.70
N GLY A 15 -12.91 -14.71 -7.76
CA GLY A 15 -13.32 -14.35 -6.75
C GLY A 15 -12.65 -14.42 -5.68
N LYS A 16 -11.94 -14.13 -5.46
CA LYS A 16 -11.44 -14.23 -4.44
C LYS A 16 -10.53 -13.29 -4.35
N GLY A 17 -9.83 -13.22 -4.27
CA GLY A 17 -8.98 -12.42 -3.81
C GLY A 17 -8.83 -11.21 -4.51
N GLU A 18 -9.26 -11.22 -5.50
CA GLU A 18 -8.97 -10.23 -6.27
C GLU A 18 -9.33 -9.01 -5.81
N TYR A 19 -10.26 -9.00 -5.21
CA TYR A 19 -10.71 -7.86 -4.79
C TYR A 19 -9.83 -7.26 -3.89
N ALA A 20 -9.25 -7.94 -3.22
CA ALA A 20 -8.41 -7.37 -2.25
C ALA A 20 -7.10 -7.06 -2.89
N SER A 21 -7.13 -6.38 -3.96
CA SER A 21 -5.93 -6.15 -4.67
C SER A 21 -5.03 -5.19 -3.98
N ILE A 22 -3.77 -5.56 -3.91
CA ILE A 22 -2.73 -4.65 -3.48
C ILE A 22 -2.23 -3.95 -4.72
N ILE A 23 -2.17 -2.64 -4.69
CA ILE A 23 -1.79 -1.84 -5.84
C ILE A 23 -0.28 -1.78 -5.93
N GLU A 24 0.27 -2.07 -7.10
CA GLU A 24 1.70 -1.92 -7.30
C GLU A 24 2.00 -0.55 -7.86
N LEU A 25 2.87 0.17 -7.20
CA LEU A 25 3.23 1.52 -7.59
C LEU A 25 4.70 1.58 -7.96
N ASP A 26 5.01 2.44 -8.90
CA ASP A 26 6.38 2.73 -9.29
C ASP A 26 6.47 4.21 -9.63
N GLU A 27 7.62 4.61 -10.17
CA GLU A 27 7.84 6.03 -10.44
C GLU A 27 6.90 6.60 -11.49
N SER A 28 6.31 5.74 -12.31
CA SER A 28 5.43 6.21 -13.38
C SER A 28 3.99 6.48 -12.91
N ASN A 29 3.55 5.84 -11.84
CA ASN A 29 2.16 5.95 -11.43
C ASN A 29 1.94 6.43 -10.00
N PHE A 30 3.01 6.58 -9.22
CA PHE A 30 2.87 6.84 -7.79
C PHE A 30 2.09 8.12 -7.50
N ASP A 31 2.54 9.23 -8.04
CA ASP A 31 1.92 10.51 -7.69
C ASP A 31 0.45 10.58 -8.06
N GLN A 32 0.11 10.06 -9.22
CA GLN A 32 -1.28 10.07 -9.65
C GLN A 32 -2.15 9.23 -8.73
N ARG A 33 -1.70 8.01 -8.44
CA ARG A 33 -2.51 7.09 -7.64
C ARG A 33 -2.67 7.59 -6.21
N ILE A 34 -1.60 8.18 -5.64
CA ILE A 34 -1.67 8.70 -4.29
C ILE A 34 -2.60 9.91 -4.23
N SER A 35 -2.47 10.84 -5.19
CA SER A 35 -3.25 12.08 -5.15
C SER A 35 -4.73 11.84 -5.44
N GLU A 36 -5.05 10.81 -6.21
CA GLU A 36 -6.44 10.56 -6.61
C GLU A 36 -7.21 9.72 -5.60
N SER A 37 -6.58 9.21 -4.58
CA SER A 37 -7.27 8.30 -3.68
C SER A 37 -8.19 9.05 -2.72
N PRO A 38 -9.48 8.67 -2.66
CA PRO A 38 -10.41 9.29 -1.72
C PRO A 38 -10.30 8.71 -0.32
N VAL A 39 -9.49 7.66 -0.14
CA VAL A 39 -9.33 6.99 1.16
C VAL A 39 -7.86 6.91 1.51
N PRO A 40 -7.52 6.67 2.78
CA PRO A 40 -6.11 6.51 3.16
C PRO A 40 -5.45 5.38 2.40
N ILE A 41 -4.16 5.54 2.11
CA ILE A 41 -3.37 4.50 1.45
C ILE A 41 -2.19 4.18 2.34
N LEU A 42 -1.99 2.88 2.56
CA LEU A 42 -0.80 2.39 3.24
C LEU A 42 0.14 1.87 2.17
N VAL A 43 1.32 2.45 2.06
CA VAL A 43 2.31 2.06 1.06
C VAL A 43 3.44 1.31 1.72
N ASP A 44 3.68 0.08 1.29
CA ASP A 44 4.74 -0.78 1.78
C ASP A 44 5.95 -0.65 0.85
N PHE A 45 7.01 0.02 1.33
CA PHE A 45 8.26 0.07 0.59
C PHE A 45 9.04 -1.18 0.95
N PHE A 46 9.23 -2.05 -0.02
CA PHE A 46 9.81 -3.37 0.20
C PHE A 46 10.92 -3.70 -0.79
N ALA A 47 11.63 -4.78 -0.53
CA ALA A 47 12.59 -5.33 -1.48
C ALA A 47 12.36 -6.83 -1.59
N SER A 48 12.60 -7.39 -2.76
CA SER A 48 12.35 -8.82 -2.99
C SER A 48 13.26 -9.72 -2.17
N TRP A 49 14.43 -9.23 -1.79
CA TRP A 49 15.40 -10.00 -1.01
C TRP A 49 15.17 -9.89 0.51
N CYS A 50 14.18 -9.17 0.92
CA CYS A 50 13.97 -8.82 2.33
C CYS A 50 13.07 -9.85 3.02
N GLY A 51 13.59 -10.55 4.03
CA GLY A 51 12.81 -11.53 4.79
C GLY A 51 11.65 -10.92 5.55
N PRO A 52 11.87 -9.88 6.36
CA PRO A 52 10.76 -9.25 7.09
C PRO A 52 9.67 -8.70 6.17
N CYS A 53 10.03 -8.26 4.95
CA CYS A 53 9.04 -7.81 4.00
C CYS A 53 8.08 -8.93 3.62
N ARG A 54 8.59 -10.15 3.49
CA ARG A 54 7.73 -11.30 3.18
C ARG A 54 6.83 -11.64 4.35
N MET A 55 7.28 -11.38 5.56
CA MET A 55 6.48 -11.70 6.74
C MET A 55 5.31 -10.75 6.91
N ILE A 56 5.45 -9.48 6.48
CA ILE A 56 4.37 -8.54 6.62
C ILE A 56 3.35 -8.67 5.48
N SER A 57 3.71 -9.27 4.36
CA SER A 57 2.81 -9.39 3.22
C SER A 57 1.46 -10.03 3.55
N PRO A 58 1.40 -11.15 4.27
CA PRO A 58 0.09 -11.73 4.60
C PRO A 58 -0.77 -10.80 5.46
N VAL A 59 -0.13 -10.01 6.33
CA VAL A 59 -0.85 -9.06 7.17
C VAL A 59 -1.50 -8.00 6.29
N LEU A 60 -0.75 -7.50 5.31
CA LEU A 60 -1.28 -6.48 4.40
C LEU A 60 -2.40 -7.05 3.54
N ASP A 61 -2.28 -8.31 3.12
CA ASP A 61 -3.34 -8.96 2.36
C ASP A 61 -4.62 -9.05 3.19
N GLU A 62 -4.50 -9.38 4.47
CA GLU A 62 -5.66 -9.46 5.35
C GLU A 62 -6.32 -8.10 5.53
N ILE A 63 -5.52 -7.05 5.72
CA ILE A 63 -6.07 -5.71 5.87
C ILE A 63 -6.80 -5.30 4.59
N ALA A 64 -6.20 -5.59 3.43
CA ALA A 64 -6.82 -5.24 2.16
C ALA A 64 -8.17 -5.94 2.00
N LYS A 65 -8.28 -7.20 2.43
CA LYS A 65 -9.53 -7.92 2.34
C LYS A 65 -10.58 -7.38 3.29
N GLU A 66 -10.16 -7.08 4.52
CA GLU A 66 -11.12 -6.69 5.56
C GLU A 66 -11.54 -5.24 5.46
N GLN A 67 -10.62 -4.37 5.03
CA GLN A 67 -10.84 -2.92 5.07
C GLN A 67 -10.86 -2.30 3.67
N GLY A 68 -10.99 -3.11 2.63
CA GLY A 68 -10.79 -2.65 1.26
C GLY A 68 -11.72 -1.53 0.80
N ASP A 69 -12.84 -1.34 1.50
CA ASP A 69 -13.75 -0.26 1.14
C ASP A 69 -13.31 1.09 1.70
N VAL A 70 -12.52 1.09 2.76
CA VAL A 70 -12.18 2.34 3.45
C VAL A 70 -10.70 2.66 3.47
N VAL A 71 -9.84 1.73 3.04
CA VAL A 71 -8.40 1.98 2.91
C VAL A 71 -7.87 1.25 1.69
N LYS A 72 -6.75 1.71 1.18
CA LYS A 72 -6.06 1.01 0.09
C LYS A 72 -4.69 0.61 0.55
N ILE A 73 -4.20 -0.50 0.04
CA ILE A 73 -2.86 -0.99 0.32
C ILE A 73 -2.08 -0.97 -0.98
N ALA A 74 -0.87 -0.46 -0.95
CA ALA A 74 -0.02 -0.40 -2.13
C ALA A 74 1.39 -0.83 -1.78
N LYS A 75 2.16 -1.20 -2.77
CA LYS A 75 3.55 -1.64 -2.59
C LYS A 75 4.45 -0.94 -3.58
N VAL A 76 5.65 -0.58 -3.12
CA VAL A 76 6.69 0.00 -3.96
C VAL A 76 7.95 -0.83 -3.77
N ASP A 77 8.49 -1.35 -4.86
CA ASP A 77 9.76 -2.08 -4.83
C ASP A 77 10.88 -1.04 -4.86
N VAL A 78 11.66 -0.96 -3.77
CA VAL A 78 12.68 0.08 -3.67
C VAL A 78 13.77 -0.06 -4.71
N ASP A 79 14.03 -1.28 -5.19
CA ASP A 79 15.06 -1.49 -6.20
C ASP A 79 14.62 -1.01 -7.58
N ASN A 80 13.31 -1.04 -7.83
CA ASN A 80 12.76 -0.56 -9.09
C ASN A 80 12.36 0.90 -9.05
N SER A 81 12.35 1.51 -7.88
CA SER A 81 11.88 2.89 -7.72
C SER A 81 12.86 3.69 -6.86
N PRO A 82 14.10 3.86 -7.33
CA PRO A 82 15.12 4.55 -6.53
C PRO A 82 14.78 6.00 -6.24
N ASN A 83 14.09 6.69 -7.14
CA ASN A 83 13.75 8.08 -6.89
C ASN A 83 12.68 8.22 -5.81
N LEU A 84 11.69 7.33 -5.79
CA LEU A 84 10.70 7.34 -4.71
C LEU A 84 11.36 6.98 -3.39
N THR A 85 12.24 5.98 -3.42
CA THR A 85 12.95 5.54 -2.24
C THR A 85 13.72 6.70 -1.60
N SER A 86 14.42 7.46 -2.43
CA SER A 86 15.18 8.62 -1.97
C SER A 86 14.25 9.73 -1.50
N ARG A 87 13.20 9.98 -2.25
CA ARG A 87 12.26 11.06 -1.97
C ARG A 87 11.61 10.93 -0.59
N PHE A 88 11.29 9.71 -0.20
CA PHE A 88 10.65 9.48 1.10
C PHE A 88 11.65 9.07 2.18
N GLY A 89 12.94 9.13 1.88
CA GLY A 89 13.97 8.87 2.88
C GLY A 89 13.97 7.45 3.39
N ILE A 90 13.64 6.49 2.51
CA ILE A 90 13.55 5.09 2.92
C ILE A 90 14.97 4.53 3.07
N ARG A 91 15.29 4.09 4.28
CA ARG A 91 16.61 3.54 4.57
C ARG A 91 16.56 2.07 4.96
N GLU A 92 15.41 1.60 5.39
CA GLU A 92 15.24 0.22 5.81
C GLU A 92 13.96 -0.32 5.20
N VAL A 93 13.91 -1.60 4.98
CA VAL A 93 12.71 -2.26 4.47
C VAL A 93 12.28 -3.36 5.43
N PRO A 94 10.99 -3.56 5.65
CA PRO A 94 9.92 -2.75 5.08
C PRO A 94 9.77 -1.41 5.81
N THR A 95 9.38 -0.38 5.08
CA THR A 95 8.95 0.88 5.68
C THR A 95 7.53 1.13 5.17
N LEU A 96 6.63 1.35 6.10
CA LEU A 96 5.21 1.55 5.78
C LEU A 96 4.89 3.02 5.93
N VAL A 97 4.44 3.65 4.85
CA VAL A 97 4.13 5.07 4.85
C VAL A 97 2.64 5.24 4.60
N PHE A 98 1.99 6.02 5.45
CA PHE A 98 0.55 6.21 5.40
C PHE A 98 0.24 7.57 4.77
N PHE A 99 -0.61 7.55 3.75
CA PHE A 99 -1.00 8.77 3.03
C PHE A 99 -2.49 9.03 3.17
N LYS A 100 -2.85 10.30 3.23
CA LYS A 100 -4.25 10.71 3.16
C LYS A 100 -4.28 12.06 2.47
N GLY A 101 -5.13 12.19 1.46
CA GLY A 101 -5.23 13.45 0.74
C GLY A 101 -3.95 13.84 0.02
N GLY A 102 -3.17 12.86 -0.40
CA GLY A 102 -1.91 13.12 -1.11
C GLY A 102 -0.73 13.40 -0.21
N GLU A 103 -0.91 13.39 1.12
CA GLU A 103 0.15 13.76 2.05
C GLU A 103 0.55 12.63 2.97
N VAL A 104 1.81 12.59 3.36
CA VAL A 104 2.30 11.63 4.35
C VAL A 104 1.73 12.01 5.71
N LYS A 105 1.09 11.04 6.37
CA LYS A 105 0.49 11.26 7.68
C LYS A 105 1.15 10.46 8.78
N ASP A 106 1.81 9.37 8.45
CA ASP A 106 2.43 8.50 9.45
C ASP A 106 3.45 7.61 8.77
N GLN A 107 4.35 7.01 9.54
CA GLN A 107 5.36 6.13 9.01
C GLN A 107 5.80 5.15 10.08
N VAL A 108 5.99 3.89 9.68
CA VAL A 108 6.46 2.84 10.59
C VAL A 108 7.57 2.08 9.88
N VAL A 109 8.68 1.86 10.57
CA VAL A 109 9.80 1.10 10.03
C VAL A 109 9.82 -0.29 10.66
N GLY A 110 9.90 -1.30 9.82
CA GLY A 110 10.05 -2.67 10.27
C GLY A 110 8.72 -3.40 10.40
N LEU A 111 8.82 -4.61 10.95
CA LEU A 111 7.67 -5.48 11.08
C LEU A 111 6.68 -4.91 12.10
N THR A 112 5.44 -4.85 11.74
CA THR A 112 4.41 -4.23 12.58
C THR A 112 3.17 -5.10 12.56
N GLY A 113 2.50 -5.22 13.70
CA GLY A 113 1.33 -6.07 13.81
C GLY A 113 0.09 -5.49 13.15
N LYS A 114 -0.83 -6.37 12.78
CA LYS A 114 -2.05 -6.00 12.09
C LYS A 114 -2.89 -4.98 12.87
N ALA A 115 -3.06 -5.20 14.17
CA ALA A 115 -3.89 -4.31 14.97
C ALA A 115 -3.34 -2.89 15.01
N ASP A 116 -2.01 -2.76 15.09
CA ASP A 116 -1.39 -1.44 15.11
C ASP A 116 -1.59 -0.74 13.77
N LEU A 117 -1.42 -1.47 12.68
CA LEU A 117 -1.62 -0.88 11.35
C LEU A 117 -3.05 -0.42 11.14
N ILE A 118 -4.01 -1.24 11.55
CA ILE A 118 -5.43 -0.88 11.42
C ILE A 118 -5.74 0.34 12.29
N SER A 119 -5.21 0.38 13.50
CA SER A 119 -5.43 1.52 14.38
C SER A 119 -4.91 2.82 13.74
N ARG A 120 -3.72 2.77 13.17
CA ARG A 120 -3.14 3.94 12.51
C ARG A 120 -3.98 4.38 11.32
N LEU A 121 -4.46 3.42 10.53
CA LEU A 121 -5.31 3.74 9.38
C LEU A 121 -6.63 4.37 9.81
N LYS A 122 -7.21 3.89 10.89
CA LYS A 122 -8.48 4.42 11.37
C LYS A 122 -8.37 5.87 11.83
N THR A 123 -7.24 6.27 12.35
CA THR A 123 -7.08 7.67 12.78
C THR A 123 -7.04 8.63 11.61
N LEU A 124 -6.86 8.12 10.39
CA LEU A 124 -6.79 8.95 9.20
C LEU A 124 -8.13 9.12 8.49
N ASN A 125 -9.12 8.36 8.88
CA ASN A 125 -10.44 8.45 8.24
C ASN A 125 -11.34 9.50 8.88
#